data_bfc0be51ab45077db91e735527e2cf19
#
_entry.id   bfc0be51ab45077db91e735527e2cf19
#
_cell.length_a   1.000
_cell.length_b   1.000
_cell.length_c   1.000
_cell.angle_alpha   90.00
_cell.angle_beta   90.00
_cell.angle_gamma   90.00
#
_symmetry.space_group_name_H-M   'P 1'
#
loop_
_entity.id
_entity.type
_entity.pdbx_description
1 polymer ?
#
loop_
_entity_poly.entity_id
_entity_poly.type
_entity_poly.pdbx_seq_one_letter_code
_entity_poly.pdbx_strand_id
1 'polypeptide(L)'
;MDDDSFDVGDNESTYLVTNVTKTDSMKEGYNAREMRRIRNSASFRAGRILVSSIVRPWLLIFLPIRLLYLGYCLGMERLGKRTSPYVSKEYENIEQTPEDCVVFFPTNGVGFGHFTRMYALAKRWKKHSPSTELVFFTTMPTLHILYSEGFPTYHIAGRKKFKNMTASEWNTMLEEQLSLVFSQHKPSLFIFDGAFPYRGMLNAVSSFQGIKNVWIRRGMFKKGSNIPVDSIEHFDLIVRPEDSIPASLDEISHEVETLN
;
A
#
# COMPACT_ATOMS: atom_id res chain seq x y z
N MET A 1 -24.41 51.94 -20.94
CA MET A 1 -24.81 51.10 -22.04
C MET A 1 -23.59 50.27 -22.40
N ASP A 2 -23.22 49.34 -21.54
CA ASP A 2 -22.10 48.40 -21.72
C ASP A 2 -22.59 47.04 -21.29
N ASP A 3 -22.55 46.15 -22.24
CA ASP A 3 -23.14 44.79 -22.25
C ASP A 3 -22.06 43.82 -21.76
N ASP A 4 -22.07 43.50 -20.46
CA ASP A 4 -21.26 42.42 -19.91
C ASP A 4 -21.96 41.10 -19.98
N SER A 5 -21.83 40.42 -21.12
CA SER A 5 -22.23 39.02 -21.30
C SER A 5 -21.13 38.15 -20.64
N PHE A 6 -21.40 37.67 -19.43
CA PHE A 6 -20.64 36.59 -18.79
C PHE A 6 -20.88 35.28 -19.55
N ASP A 7 -19.86 34.83 -20.26
CA ASP A 7 -19.80 33.50 -20.87
C ASP A 7 -19.48 32.43 -19.81
N VAL A 8 -20.49 31.70 -19.35
CA VAL A 8 -20.39 30.65 -18.30
C VAL A 8 -20.48 29.24 -18.93
N GLY A 9 -20.16 29.10 -20.24
CA GLY A 9 -20.53 27.90 -21.01
C GLY A 9 -19.55 26.73 -21.05
N ASP A 10 -18.24 26.89 -20.86
CA ASP A 10 -17.28 25.86 -21.29
C ASP A 10 -16.54 25.06 -20.19
N ASN A 11 -16.70 25.40 -18.90
CA ASN A 11 -15.95 24.72 -17.85
C ASN A 11 -16.63 23.47 -17.26
N GLU A 12 -17.95 23.37 -17.29
CA GLU A 12 -18.63 22.21 -16.68
C GLU A 12 -18.51 20.92 -17.53
N SER A 13 -18.46 21.03 -18.86
CA SER A 13 -18.33 19.84 -19.71
C SER A 13 -16.94 19.21 -19.65
N THR A 14 -15.91 20.02 -19.48
CA THR A 14 -14.51 19.55 -19.34
C THR A 14 -14.28 18.83 -18.01
N TYR A 15 -14.90 19.29 -16.93
CA TYR A 15 -14.82 18.63 -15.61
C TYR A 15 -15.58 17.28 -15.59
N LEU A 16 -16.70 17.17 -16.26
CA LEU A 16 -17.46 15.92 -16.34
C LEU A 16 -16.73 14.86 -17.18
N VAL A 17 -16.12 15.24 -18.29
CA VAL A 17 -15.38 14.30 -19.16
C VAL A 17 -14.12 13.78 -18.47
N THR A 18 -13.38 14.64 -17.76
CA THR A 18 -12.19 14.21 -17.01
C THR A 18 -12.54 13.31 -15.82
N ASN A 19 -13.68 13.52 -15.16
CA ASN A 19 -14.10 12.65 -14.06
C ASN A 19 -14.61 11.28 -14.55
N VAL A 20 -15.26 11.20 -15.70
CA VAL A 20 -15.73 9.93 -16.28
C VAL A 20 -14.55 9.07 -16.72
N THR A 21 -13.57 9.63 -17.41
CA THR A 21 -12.35 8.89 -17.83
C THR A 21 -11.52 8.43 -16.63
N LYS A 22 -11.42 9.25 -15.58
CA LYS A 22 -10.71 8.91 -14.35
C LYS A 22 -11.38 7.76 -13.57
N THR A 23 -12.73 7.75 -13.53
CA THR A 23 -13.50 6.69 -12.86
C THR A 23 -13.40 5.36 -13.63
N ASP A 24 -13.32 5.39 -14.95
CA ASP A 24 -13.22 4.18 -15.76
C ASP A 24 -11.81 3.57 -15.67
N SER A 25 -10.74 4.36 -15.66
CA SER A 25 -9.38 3.86 -15.43
C SER A 25 -9.20 3.24 -14.04
N MET A 26 -9.85 3.80 -13.01
CA MET A 26 -9.86 3.20 -11.66
C MET A 26 -10.61 1.87 -11.63
N LYS A 27 -11.73 1.74 -12.33
CA LYS A 27 -12.48 0.47 -12.43
C LYS A 27 -11.69 -0.59 -13.18
N GLU A 28 -10.97 -0.22 -14.24
CA GLU A 28 -10.11 -1.13 -14.98
C GLU A 28 -8.96 -1.65 -14.11
N GLY A 29 -8.29 -0.79 -13.36
CA GLY A 29 -7.22 -1.19 -12.44
C GLY A 29 -7.71 -2.12 -11.32
N TYR A 30 -8.87 -1.85 -10.74
CA TYR A 30 -9.52 -2.73 -9.76
C TYR A 30 -9.86 -4.09 -10.36
N ASN A 31 -10.51 -4.12 -11.52
CA ASN A 31 -10.88 -5.35 -12.21
C ASN A 31 -9.67 -6.19 -12.61
N ALA A 32 -8.59 -5.55 -13.06
CA ALA A 32 -7.35 -6.23 -13.41
C ALA A 32 -6.68 -6.86 -12.17
N ARG A 33 -6.69 -6.16 -11.02
CA ARG A 33 -6.17 -6.69 -9.74
C ARG A 33 -6.98 -7.87 -9.23
N GLU A 34 -8.31 -7.77 -9.22
CA GLU A 34 -9.19 -8.87 -8.83
C GLU A 34 -9.04 -10.06 -9.77
N MET A 35 -8.94 -9.84 -11.06
CA MET A 35 -8.72 -10.91 -12.03
C MET A 35 -7.39 -11.62 -11.81
N ARG A 36 -6.32 -10.88 -11.47
CA ARG A 36 -5.01 -11.45 -11.11
C ARG A 36 -5.11 -12.28 -9.83
N ARG A 37 -5.80 -11.77 -8.81
CA ARG A 37 -6.05 -12.47 -7.55
C ARG A 37 -6.78 -13.79 -7.76
N ILE A 38 -7.86 -13.76 -8.56
CA ILE A 38 -8.62 -14.95 -8.93
C ILE A 38 -7.73 -15.96 -9.67
N ARG A 39 -6.97 -15.51 -10.67
CA ARG A 39 -6.07 -16.36 -11.46
C ARG A 39 -4.94 -16.97 -10.63
N ASN A 40 -4.49 -16.29 -9.59
CA ASN A 40 -3.45 -16.78 -8.67
C ASN A 40 -4.02 -17.77 -7.63
N SER A 41 -5.33 -17.80 -7.41
CA SER A 41 -5.92 -18.70 -6.44
C SER A 41 -5.65 -20.17 -6.79
N ALA A 42 -5.41 -20.98 -5.76
CA ALA A 42 -5.20 -22.44 -5.93
C ALA A 42 -6.38 -23.10 -6.61
N SER A 43 -7.60 -22.67 -6.26
CA SER A 43 -8.85 -23.19 -6.83
C SER A 43 -8.96 -22.92 -8.34
N PHE A 44 -8.65 -21.71 -8.79
CA PHE A 44 -8.67 -21.38 -10.22
C PHE A 44 -7.62 -22.16 -10.99
N ARG A 45 -6.41 -22.29 -10.45
CA ARG A 45 -5.30 -23.02 -11.08
C ARG A 45 -5.60 -24.51 -11.19
N ALA A 46 -6.18 -25.11 -10.15
CA ALA A 46 -6.66 -26.50 -10.18
C ALA A 46 -7.81 -26.68 -11.17
N GLY A 47 -8.81 -25.80 -11.14
CA GLY A 47 -9.94 -25.82 -12.05
C GLY A 47 -9.49 -25.73 -13.52
N ARG A 48 -8.51 -24.89 -13.83
CA ARG A 48 -7.95 -24.79 -15.19
C ARG A 48 -7.25 -26.06 -15.66
N ILE A 49 -6.58 -26.79 -14.75
CA ILE A 49 -5.99 -28.09 -15.07
C ILE A 49 -7.08 -29.11 -15.37
N LEU A 50 -8.15 -29.16 -14.57
CA LEU A 50 -9.27 -30.06 -14.76
C LEU A 50 -9.99 -29.79 -16.08
N VAL A 51 -10.40 -28.54 -16.32
CA VAL A 51 -11.08 -28.14 -17.56
C VAL A 51 -10.22 -28.44 -18.79
N SER A 52 -8.91 -28.11 -18.75
CA SER A 52 -8.01 -28.43 -19.86
C SER A 52 -7.87 -29.92 -20.13
N SER A 53 -8.02 -30.77 -19.11
CA SER A 53 -7.95 -32.21 -19.24
C SER A 53 -9.27 -32.80 -19.79
N ILE A 54 -10.42 -32.17 -19.52
CA ILE A 54 -11.71 -32.54 -20.11
C ILE A 54 -11.75 -32.17 -21.60
N VAL A 55 -11.33 -30.95 -21.93
CA VAL A 55 -11.32 -30.48 -23.33
C VAL A 55 -10.33 -31.26 -24.19
N ARG A 56 -9.26 -31.77 -23.58
CA ARG A 56 -8.21 -32.57 -24.27
C ARG A 56 -8.05 -33.91 -23.55
N PRO A 57 -8.83 -34.96 -23.88
CA PRO A 57 -8.90 -36.22 -23.13
C PRO A 57 -7.57 -36.93 -22.91
N TRP A 58 -6.63 -36.80 -23.83
CA TRP A 58 -5.28 -37.37 -23.65
C TRP A 58 -4.49 -36.79 -22.47
N LEU A 59 -4.85 -35.58 -21.98
CA LEU A 59 -4.25 -34.98 -20.80
C LEU A 59 -4.75 -35.58 -19.49
N LEU A 60 -5.84 -36.36 -19.51
CA LEU A 60 -6.34 -37.07 -18.33
C LEU A 60 -5.32 -38.09 -17.79
N ILE A 61 -4.54 -38.72 -18.67
CA ILE A 61 -3.48 -39.67 -18.28
C ILE A 61 -2.43 -38.95 -17.41
N PHE A 62 -2.15 -37.69 -17.69
CA PHE A 62 -1.17 -36.87 -16.97
C PHE A 62 -1.76 -36.06 -15.82
N LEU A 63 -3.07 -36.13 -15.59
CA LEU A 63 -3.78 -35.34 -14.60
C LEU A 63 -3.19 -35.48 -13.18
N PRO A 64 -2.89 -36.71 -12.66
CA PRO A 64 -2.30 -36.84 -11.33
C PRO A 64 -0.95 -36.11 -11.21
N ILE A 65 -0.10 -36.25 -12.21
CA ILE A 65 1.23 -35.61 -12.24
C ILE A 65 1.10 -34.09 -12.26
N ARG A 66 0.17 -33.56 -13.04
CA ARG A 66 -0.09 -32.11 -13.15
C ARG A 66 -0.63 -31.53 -11.83
N LEU A 67 -1.48 -32.25 -11.12
CA LEU A 67 -1.98 -31.85 -9.80
C LEU A 67 -0.87 -31.89 -8.73
N LEU A 68 -0.05 -32.95 -8.72
CA LEU A 68 1.12 -33.02 -7.84
C LEU A 68 2.09 -31.88 -8.10
N TYR A 69 2.37 -31.56 -9.36
CA TYR A 69 3.23 -30.44 -9.74
C TYR A 69 2.63 -29.11 -9.31
N LEU A 70 1.31 -28.92 -9.44
CA LEU A 70 0.63 -27.73 -8.90
C LEU A 70 0.79 -27.64 -7.38
N GLY A 71 0.59 -28.74 -6.65
CA GLY A 71 0.80 -28.80 -5.20
C GLY A 71 2.21 -28.42 -4.79
N TYR A 72 3.22 -28.95 -5.50
CA TYR A 72 4.62 -28.57 -5.31
C TYR A 72 4.84 -27.08 -5.55
N CYS A 73 4.33 -26.50 -6.66
CA CYS A 73 4.46 -25.08 -6.96
C CYS A 73 3.83 -24.20 -5.88
N LEU A 74 2.61 -24.53 -5.43
CA LEU A 74 1.92 -23.82 -4.37
C LEU A 74 2.69 -23.89 -3.04
N GLY A 75 3.28 -25.05 -2.73
CA GLY A 75 4.14 -25.20 -1.55
C GLY A 75 5.37 -24.32 -1.62
N MET A 76 6.07 -24.27 -2.76
CA MET A 76 7.24 -23.43 -2.97
C MET A 76 6.89 -21.92 -2.94
N GLU A 77 5.74 -21.55 -3.49
CA GLU A 77 5.22 -20.17 -3.42
C GLU A 77 4.91 -19.76 -1.97
N ARG A 78 4.33 -20.67 -1.19
CA ARG A 78 4.02 -20.45 0.23
C ARG A 78 5.28 -20.31 1.09
N LEU A 79 6.36 -20.97 0.72
CA LEU A 79 7.68 -20.89 1.36
C LEU A 79 8.50 -19.69 0.88
N GLY A 80 7.97 -18.86 -0.02
CA GLY A 80 8.68 -17.71 -0.58
C GLY A 80 9.83 -18.06 -1.53
N LYS A 81 10.01 -19.34 -1.89
CA LYS A 81 11.07 -19.83 -2.78
C LYS A 81 10.73 -19.74 -4.27
N ARG A 82 9.50 -19.39 -4.60
CA ARG A 82 9.00 -19.23 -5.96
C ARG A 82 7.98 -18.13 -6.03
N THR A 83 8.04 -17.29 -7.05
CA THR A 83 7.02 -16.28 -7.35
C THR A 83 5.85 -16.91 -8.07
N SER A 84 4.62 -16.44 -7.79
CA SER A 84 3.44 -16.87 -8.52
C SER A 84 3.53 -16.46 -10.00
N PRO A 85 3.13 -17.31 -10.97
CA PRO A 85 3.26 -17.04 -12.40
C PRO A 85 2.40 -15.87 -12.90
N TYR A 86 1.44 -15.42 -12.09
CA TYR A 86 0.55 -14.28 -12.42
C TYR A 86 0.88 -13.02 -11.60
N VAL A 87 1.90 -13.04 -10.76
CA VAL A 87 2.56 -11.83 -10.28
C VAL A 87 3.48 -11.38 -11.41
N SER A 88 2.89 -10.80 -12.46
CA SER A 88 3.68 -9.96 -13.34
C SER A 88 4.16 -8.77 -12.51
N LYS A 89 5.42 -8.40 -12.68
CA LYS A 89 5.98 -7.13 -12.15
C LYS A 89 5.37 -5.89 -12.82
N GLU A 90 4.41 -6.06 -13.69
CA GLU A 90 3.54 -5.03 -14.21
C GLU A 90 2.49 -4.73 -13.15
N TYR A 91 2.93 -4.03 -12.08
CA TYR A 91 2.04 -3.09 -11.43
C TYR A 91 1.56 -2.18 -12.56
N GLU A 92 0.27 -2.02 -12.72
CA GLU A 92 -0.24 -0.96 -13.58
C GLU A 92 0.36 0.32 -13.01
N ASN A 93 1.35 0.85 -13.70
CA ASN A 93 1.96 2.11 -13.34
C ASN A 93 0.90 3.18 -13.56
N ILE A 94 0.21 3.55 -12.49
CA ILE A 94 -0.75 4.65 -12.52
C ILE A 94 0.10 5.91 -12.58
N GLU A 95 0.28 6.42 -13.80
CA GLU A 95 0.89 7.72 -13.99
C GLU A 95 -0.06 8.77 -13.43
N GLN A 96 0.39 9.48 -12.43
CA GLN A 96 -0.32 10.65 -11.90
C GLN A 96 0.66 11.80 -11.79
N THR A 97 0.17 13.00 -12.05
CA THR A 97 0.91 14.23 -11.74
C THR A 97 0.75 14.46 -10.23
N PRO A 98 1.83 14.37 -9.46
CA PRO A 98 1.75 14.62 -8.02
C PRO A 98 1.31 16.06 -7.73
N GLU A 99 0.47 16.22 -6.73
CA GLU A 99 0.07 17.51 -6.17
C GLU A 99 0.88 17.82 -4.91
N ASP A 100 0.83 19.04 -4.41
CA ASP A 100 1.49 19.41 -3.13
C ASP A 100 0.71 18.83 -1.96
N CYS A 101 0.80 17.51 -1.83
CA CYS A 101 0.12 16.72 -0.81
C CYS A 101 1.08 15.72 -0.18
N VAL A 102 0.97 15.55 1.14
CA VAL A 102 1.71 14.57 1.94
C VAL A 102 0.72 13.65 2.64
N VAL A 103 0.87 12.34 2.43
CA VAL A 103 0.10 11.33 3.15
C VAL A 103 0.94 10.72 4.27
N PHE A 104 0.47 10.84 5.50
CA PHE A 104 1.06 10.26 6.69
C PHE A 104 0.37 8.96 7.07
N PHE A 105 1.14 7.90 7.28
CA PHE A 105 0.61 6.62 7.72
C PHE A 105 1.26 6.15 9.04
N PRO A 106 0.83 6.69 10.19
CA PRO A 106 1.18 6.14 11.48
C PRO A 106 0.42 4.85 11.76
N THR A 107 1.14 3.81 12.19
CA THR A 107 0.53 2.54 12.58
C THR A 107 0.16 2.52 14.06
N ASN A 108 -0.77 1.64 14.43
CA ASN A 108 -1.06 1.35 15.83
C ASN A 108 -0.07 0.28 16.34
N GLY A 109 0.95 0.73 17.09
CA GLY A 109 1.84 -0.13 17.85
C GLY A 109 1.35 -0.37 19.28
N VAL A 110 2.27 -0.73 20.16
CA VAL A 110 2.05 -0.73 21.61
C VAL A 110 2.27 0.71 22.10
N GLY A 111 1.23 1.56 21.98
CA GLY A 111 1.28 2.97 22.39
C GLY A 111 1.15 3.97 21.25
N PHE A 112 1.21 5.26 21.62
CA PHE A 112 0.96 6.39 20.72
C PHE A 112 2.20 6.91 19.98
N GLY A 113 3.38 6.31 20.16
CA GLY A 113 4.66 6.85 19.69
C GLY A 113 4.71 7.15 18.17
N HIS A 114 4.23 6.24 17.33
CA HIS A 114 4.15 6.46 15.89
C HIS A 114 3.19 7.61 15.55
N PHE A 115 2.04 7.64 16.19
CA PHE A 115 1.04 8.68 15.98
C PHE A 115 1.55 10.06 16.41
N THR A 116 2.08 10.20 17.63
CA THR A 116 2.53 11.50 18.16
C THR A 116 3.68 12.07 17.36
N ARG A 117 4.58 11.22 16.83
CA ARG A 117 5.68 11.63 15.96
C ARG A 117 5.16 12.20 14.65
N MET A 118 4.27 11.46 13.97
CA MET A 118 3.66 11.91 12.71
C MET A 118 2.81 13.17 12.90
N TYR A 119 2.08 13.23 13.98
CA TYR A 119 1.29 14.40 14.33
C TYR A 119 2.17 15.65 14.57
N ALA A 120 3.25 15.52 15.33
CA ALA A 120 4.20 16.59 15.55
C ALA A 120 4.87 17.06 14.24
N LEU A 121 5.22 16.11 13.36
CA LEU A 121 5.77 16.41 12.05
C LEU A 121 4.77 17.17 11.18
N ALA A 122 3.53 16.71 11.12
CA ALA A 122 2.46 17.36 10.35
C ALA A 122 2.16 18.77 10.85
N LYS A 123 2.09 18.99 12.18
CA LYS A 123 1.93 20.34 12.74
C LYS A 123 3.07 21.27 12.36
N ARG A 124 4.30 20.77 12.39
CA ARG A 124 5.47 21.54 11.99
C ARG A 124 5.46 21.83 10.49
N TRP A 125 5.06 20.86 9.68
CA TRP A 125 4.90 21.03 8.23
C TRP A 125 3.86 22.09 7.90
N LYS A 126 2.67 21.99 8.48
CA LYS A 126 1.58 22.99 8.30
C LYS A 126 2.03 24.44 8.62
N LYS A 127 2.93 24.59 9.61
CA LYS A 127 3.49 25.89 9.97
C LYS A 127 4.45 26.44 8.91
N HIS A 128 5.25 25.58 8.28
CA HIS A 128 6.27 26.00 7.30
C HIS A 128 5.74 26.04 5.87
N SER A 129 4.78 25.19 5.54
CA SER A 129 4.15 25.08 4.21
C SER A 129 2.63 24.99 4.37
N PRO A 130 1.95 26.11 4.63
CA PRO A 130 0.51 26.11 4.89
C PRO A 130 -0.36 25.71 3.70
N SER A 131 0.17 25.79 2.48
CA SER A 131 -0.51 25.41 1.23
C SER A 131 -0.49 23.90 0.97
N THR A 132 0.45 23.16 1.60
CA THR A 132 0.56 21.73 1.42
C THR A 132 -0.64 21.01 2.05
N GLU A 133 -1.31 20.15 1.30
CA GLU A 133 -2.35 19.29 1.83
C GLU A 133 -1.72 18.17 2.68
N LEU A 134 -2.14 18.05 3.94
CA LEU A 134 -1.61 17.05 4.88
C LEU A 134 -2.71 16.06 5.24
N VAL A 135 -2.60 14.83 4.75
CA VAL A 135 -3.60 13.78 4.86
C VAL A 135 -3.11 12.69 5.80
N PHE A 136 -3.97 12.19 6.66
CA PHE A 136 -3.67 11.03 7.49
C PHE A 136 -4.42 9.79 7.03
N PHE A 137 -3.68 8.71 6.86
CA PHE A 137 -4.22 7.36 6.73
C PHE A 137 -3.70 6.54 7.91
N THR A 138 -4.57 6.00 8.77
CA THR A 138 -4.10 5.43 10.03
C THR A 138 -4.90 4.23 10.50
N THR A 139 -4.24 3.35 11.28
CA THR A 139 -4.91 2.29 12.03
C THR A 139 -5.27 2.71 13.47
N MET A 140 -4.98 3.96 13.84
CA MET A 140 -5.25 4.52 15.18
C MET A 140 -6.70 4.99 15.30
N PRO A 141 -7.40 4.68 16.39
CA PRO A 141 -8.80 5.10 16.59
C PRO A 141 -8.94 6.55 17.07
N THR A 142 -7.84 7.26 17.37
CA THR A 142 -7.84 8.63 17.93
C THR A 142 -8.02 9.72 16.87
N LEU A 143 -9.02 9.57 16.02
CA LEU A 143 -9.26 10.46 14.87
C LEU A 143 -9.65 11.87 15.26
N HIS A 144 -10.29 12.06 16.42
CA HIS A 144 -10.74 13.37 16.91
C HIS A 144 -9.60 14.38 17.04
N ILE A 145 -8.37 13.93 17.38
CA ILE A 145 -7.19 14.79 17.46
C ILE A 145 -6.81 15.34 16.08
N LEU A 146 -6.91 14.53 15.04
CA LEU A 146 -6.59 14.94 13.67
C LEU A 146 -7.68 15.84 13.09
N TYR A 147 -8.95 15.52 13.35
CA TYR A 147 -10.08 16.31 12.90
C TYR A 147 -10.11 17.71 13.55
N SER A 148 -9.75 17.83 14.83
CA SER A 148 -9.69 19.13 15.51
C SER A 148 -8.62 20.07 14.92
N GLU A 149 -7.60 19.52 14.28
CA GLU A 149 -6.57 20.29 13.56
C GLU A 149 -6.92 20.53 12.08
N GLY A 150 -8.02 19.97 11.60
CA GLY A 150 -8.48 20.09 10.22
C GLY A 150 -7.71 19.22 9.21
N PHE A 151 -7.08 18.12 9.67
CA PHE A 151 -6.43 17.18 8.77
C PHE A 151 -7.45 16.18 8.17
N PRO A 152 -7.57 16.07 6.84
CA PRO A 152 -8.26 14.97 6.20
C PRO A 152 -7.71 13.63 6.72
N THR A 153 -8.60 12.73 7.15
CA THR A 153 -8.18 11.52 7.85
C THR A 153 -8.98 10.31 7.40
N TYR A 154 -8.27 9.26 7.03
CA TYR A 154 -8.81 7.95 6.66
C TYR A 154 -8.39 6.92 7.70
N HIS A 155 -9.30 6.05 8.07
CA HIS A 155 -9.07 5.05 9.10
C HIS A 155 -9.37 3.65 8.60
N ILE A 156 -8.43 2.75 8.82
CA ILE A 156 -8.61 1.32 8.65
C ILE A 156 -8.40 0.61 9.99
N ALA A 157 -9.37 -0.15 10.45
CA ALA A 157 -9.20 -0.89 11.69
C ALA A 157 -8.12 -1.98 11.52
N GLY A 158 -7.26 -2.14 12.53
CA GLY A 158 -6.23 -3.18 12.50
C GLY A 158 -6.84 -4.59 12.41
N ARG A 159 -6.17 -5.52 11.72
CA ARG A 159 -6.65 -6.89 11.44
C ARG A 159 -7.25 -7.61 12.67
N LYS A 160 -6.62 -7.43 13.84
CA LYS A 160 -7.08 -8.07 15.09
C LYS A 160 -8.48 -7.64 15.56
N LYS A 161 -9.05 -6.58 14.99
CA LYS A 161 -10.41 -6.13 15.28
C LYS A 161 -11.48 -6.90 14.50
N PHE A 162 -11.09 -7.66 13.49
CA PHE A 162 -11.97 -8.49 12.68
C PHE A 162 -11.88 -9.95 13.11
N LYS A 163 -13.02 -10.59 13.45
CA LYS A 163 -13.06 -11.96 13.98
C LYS A 163 -12.50 -13.01 13.02
N ASN A 164 -12.87 -12.92 11.75
CA ASN A 164 -12.61 -14.00 10.77
C ASN A 164 -11.78 -13.55 9.57
N MET A 165 -11.21 -12.33 9.61
CA MET A 165 -10.42 -11.78 8.50
C MET A 165 -9.01 -12.38 8.51
N THR A 166 -8.62 -12.97 7.39
CA THR A 166 -7.26 -13.44 7.17
C THR A 166 -6.29 -12.26 6.96
N ALA A 167 -4.99 -12.51 7.10
CA ALA A 167 -3.99 -11.49 6.82
C ALA A 167 -4.01 -11.04 5.34
N SER A 168 -4.31 -11.97 4.43
CA SER A 168 -4.42 -11.68 2.99
C SER A 168 -5.59 -10.74 2.70
N GLU A 169 -6.78 -11.04 3.23
CA GLU A 169 -7.98 -10.20 3.04
C GLU A 169 -7.78 -8.80 3.62
N TRP A 170 -7.19 -8.70 4.80
CA TRP A 170 -6.90 -7.41 5.40
C TRP A 170 -5.89 -6.59 4.56
N ASN A 171 -4.83 -7.23 4.04
CA ASN A 171 -3.88 -6.56 3.16
C ASN A 171 -4.52 -6.11 1.84
N THR A 172 -5.44 -6.89 1.28
CA THR A 172 -6.20 -6.47 0.09
C THR A 172 -7.05 -5.24 0.38
N MET A 173 -7.78 -5.24 1.51
CA MET A 173 -8.58 -4.08 1.92
C MET A 173 -7.71 -2.84 2.16
N LEU A 174 -6.54 -3.02 2.79
CA LEU A 174 -5.58 -1.94 3.00
C LEU A 174 -5.07 -1.36 1.67
N GLU A 175 -4.70 -2.24 0.72
CA GLU A 175 -4.25 -1.86 -0.62
C GLU A 175 -5.31 -1.03 -1.35
N GLU A 176 -6.56 -1.50 -1.34
CA GLU A 176 -7.68 -0.81 -2.00
C GLU A 176 -7.95 0.58 -1.41
N GLN A 177 -8.02 0.67 -0.08
CA GLN A 177 -8.28 1.94 0.60
C GLN A 177 -7.14 2.94 0.42
N LEU A 178 -5.89 2.50 0.55
CA LEU A 178 -4.74 3.37 0.37
C LEU A 178 -4.59 3.81 -1.09
N SER A 179 -4.86 2.94 -2.05
CA SER A 179 -4.90 3.28 -3.48
C SER A 179 -5.97 4.32 -3.80
N LEU A 180 -7.13 4.23 -3.13
CA LEU A 180 -8.18 5.24 -3.27
C LEU A 180 -7.71 6.61 -2.77
N VAL A 181 -7.06 6.65 -1.60
CA VAL A 181 -6.48 7.88 -1.04
C VAL A 181 -5.44 8.48 -1.98
N PHE A 182 -4.53 7.67 -2.53
CA PHE A 182 -3.54 8.13 -3.49
C PHE A 182 -4.16 8.67 -4.78
N SER A 183 -5.19 8.01 -5.30
CA SER A 183 -5.90 8.48 -6.49
C SER A 183 -6.63 9.80 -6.25
N GLN A 184 -7.18 10.00 -5.05
CA GLN A 184 -7.95 11.19 -4.70
C GLN A 184 -7.06 12.40 -4.44
N HIS A 185 -5.99 12.22 -3.66
CA HIS A 185 -5.12 13.32 -3.19
C HIS A 185 -3.84 13.49 -4.02
N LYS A 186 -3.49 12.52 -4.87
CA LYS A 186 -2.29 12.52 -5.73
C LYS A 186 -1.02 12.98 -5.00
N PRO A 187 -0.67 12.36 -3.86
CA PRO A 187 0.41 12.86 -3.04
C PRO A 187 1.76 12.84 -3.79
N SER A 188 2.59 13.84 -3.52
CA SER A 188 4.00 13.85 -3.91
C SER A 188 4.87 13.08 -2.93
N LEU A 189 4.39 12.92 -1.68
CA LEU A 189 5.14 12.29 -0.61
C LEU A 189 4.22 11.39 0.24
N PHE A 190 4.67 10.17 0.48
CA PHE A 190 4.06 9.21 1.40
C PHE A 190 5.03 8.89 2.54
N ILE A 191 4.62 9.07 3.78
CA ILE A 191 5.45 8.82 4.96
C ILE A 191 4.80 7.76 5.83
N PHE A 192 5.45 6.62 5.92
CA PHE A 192 5.05 5.51 6.77
C PHE A 192 5.83 5.51 8.09
N ASP A 193 5.14 5.38 9.22
CA ASP A 193 5.75 5.19 10.54
C ASP A 193 5.22 3.92 11.19
N GLY A 194 6.04 2.90 11.23
CA GLY A 194 5.67 1.60 11.76
C GLY A 194 6.86 0.65 11.86
N ALA A 195 6.69 -0.41 12.63
CA ALA A 195 7.74 -1.41 12.83
C ALA A 195 8.06 -2.15 11.52
N PHE A 196 7.04 -2.60 10.81
CA PHE A 196 7.16 -3.33 9.53
C PHE A 196 6.11 -2.86 8.55
N PRO A 197 6.49 -2.67 7.28
CA PRO A 197 5.55 -2.38 6.20
C PRO A 197 4.53 -3.50 6.02
N TYR A 198 3.30 -3.13 5.74
CA TYR A 198 2.26 -4.08 5.39
C TYR A 198 2.29 -4.42 3.90
N ARG A 199 2.04 -5.67 3.54
CA ARG A 199 2.04 -6.10 2.14
C ARG A 199 1.06 -5.29 1.27
N GLY A 200 -0.15 -5.04 1.76
CA GLY A 200 -1.13 -4.24 1.04
C GLY A 200 -0.67 -2.79 0.82
N MET A 201 0.05 -2.21 1.79
CA MET A 201 0.65 -0.88 1.63
C MET A 201 1.74 -0.90 0.55
N LEU A 202 2.65 -1.90 0.58
CA LEU A 202 3.70 -2.04 -0.42
C LEU A 202 3.12 -2.20 -1.84
N ASN A 203 2.04 -2.97 -1.98
CA ASN A 203 1.34 -3.10 -3.25
C ASN A 203 0.75 -1.75 -3.72
N ALA A 204 0.14 -0.99 -2.80
CA ALA A 204 -0.40 0.33 -3.14
C ALA A 204 0.70 1.27 -3.61
N VAL A 205 1.79 1.45 -2.84
CA VAL A 205 2.88 2.38 -3.22
C VAL A 205 3.57 1.96 -4.53
N SER A 206 3.66 0.67 -4.81
CA SER A 206 4.24 0.16 -6.07
C SER A 206 3.34 0.37 -7.29
N SER A 207 2.05 0.65 -7.08
CA SER A 207 1.09 0.87 -8.16
C SER A 207 1.03 2.33 -8.63
N PHE A 208 1.62 3.27 -7.87
CA PHE A 208 1.59 4.70 -8.16
C PHE A 208 2.99 5.23 -8.40
N GLN A 209 3.21 5.78 -9.60
CA GLN A 209 4.47 6.45 -9.92
C GLN A 209 4.47 7.91 -9.46
N GLY A 210 5.66 8.45 -9.20
CA GLY A 210 5.84 9.85 -8.84
C GLY A 210 5.67 10.15 -7.36
N ILE A 211 5.24 9.20 -6.54
CA ILE A 211 5.18 9.35 -5.08
C ILE A 211 6.55 9.01 -4.50
N LYS A 212 7.11 9.93 -3.72
CA LYS A 212 8.29 9.62 -2.89
C LYS A 212 7.86 8.90 -1.63
N ASN A 213 8.46 7.74 -1.35
CA ASN A 213 8.11 6.88 -0.23
C ASN A 213 9.15 6.96 0.87
N VAL A 214 8.75 7.36 2.06
CA VAL A 214 9.61 7.48 3.24
C VAL A 214 9.14 6.54 4.33
N TRP A 215 10.07 5.77 4.89
CA TRP A 215 9.81 4.95 6.06
C TRP A 215 10.52 5.52 7.28
N ILE A 216 9.76 5.93 8.30
CA ILE A 216 10.30 6.26 9.62
C ILE A 216 10.30 4.97 10.43
N ARG A 217 11.47 4.39 10.54
CA ARG A 217 11.68 3.10 11.17
C ARG A 217 12.01 3.25 12.65
N ARG A 218 11.44 2.41 13.50
CA ARG A 218 11.81 2.35 14.89
C ARG A 218 13.29 1.96 15.05
N GLY A 219 14.02 2.64 15.97
CA GLY A 219 15.44 2.40 16.20
C GLY A 219 15.77 0.99 16.74
N MET A 220 14.93 0.45 17.63
CA MET A 220 15.17 -0.87 18.22
C MET A 220 14.18 -1.92 17.74
N PHE A 221 14.67 -3.06 17.29
CA PHE A 221 13.90 -4.28 17.01
C PHE A 221 14.14 -5.30 18.11
N LYS A 222 13.15 -6.16 18.33
CA LYS A 222 13.37 -7.34 19.16
C LYS A 222 14.46 -8.19 18.51
N LYS A 223 15.41 -8.69 19.33
CA LYS A 223 16.44 -9.63 18.89
C LYS A 223 15.80 -10.78 18.08
N GLY A 224 16.29 -11.04 16.86
CA GLY A 224 15.73 -12.03 15.95
C GLY A 224 14.59 -11.54 15.03
N SER A 225 14.29 -10.23 15.01
CA SER A 225 13.37 -9.68 14.01
C SER A 225 14.08 -9.53 12.68
N ASN A 226 13.69 -10.31 11.68
CA ASN A 226 14.15 -10.13 10.31
C ASN A 226 13.29 -9.10 9.60
N ILE A 227 13.93 -8.09 9.00
CA ILE A 227 13.26 -7.17 8.09
C ILE A 227 13.17 -7.88 6.75
N PRO A 228 11.96 -7.98 6.16
CA PRO A 228 11.88 -8.47 4.79
C PRO A 228 12.67 -7.54 3.87
N VAL A 229 13.74 -8.03 3.27
CA VAL A 229 14.65 -7.26 2.39
C VAL A 229 13.85 -6.67 1.22
N ASP A 230 12.86 -7.41 0.70
CA ASP A 230 11.95 -6.96 -0.35
C ASP A 230 11.13 -5.71 0.04
N SER A 231 10.98 -5.43 1.33
CA SER A 231 10.25 -4.25 1.80
C SER A 231 11.06 -2.95 1.68
N ILE A 232 12.38 -3.03 1.70
CA ILE A 232 13.28 -1.87 1.65
C ILE A 232 13.26 -1.23 0.26
N GLU A 233 13.17 -2.05 -0.78
CA GLU A 233 13.19 -1.62 -2.19
C GLU A 233 12.01 -0.69 -2.57
N HIS A 234 10.97 -0.66 -1.76
CA HIS A 234 9.79 0.17 -1.99
C HIS A 234 9.90 1.59 -1.43
N PHE A 235 11.00 1.91 -0.73
CA PHE A 235 11.20 3.21 -0.10
C PHE A 235 12.40 3.95 -0.68
N ASP A 236 12.18 5.23 -1.00
CA ASP A 236 13.24 6.14 -1.45
C ASP A 236 14.14 6.59 -0.30
N LEU A 237 13.60 6.62 0.93
CA LEU A 237 14.32 7.04 2.13
C LEU A 237 13.84 6.27 3.36
N ILE A 238 14.80 5.80 4.17
CA ILE A 238 14.54 5.20 5.48
C ILE A 238 15.16 6.10 6.54
N VAL A 239 14.33 6.64 7.42
CA VAL A 239 14.74 7.52 8.52
C VAL A 239 14.70 6.75 9.83
N ARG A 240 15.80 6.75 10.57
CA ARG A 240 15.85 6.26 11.95
C ARG A 240 15.89 7.47 12.90
N PRO A 241 14.79 7.79 13.60
CA PRO A 241 14.88 8.80 14.65
C PRO A 241 15.74 8.27 15.77
N GLU A 242 16.73 9.06 16.18
CA GLU A 242 17.54 8.76 17.36
C GLU A 242 16.66 8.86 18.61
N ASP A 243 16.81 7.89 19.50
CA ASP A 243 16.25 7.99 20.84
C ASP A 243 17.13 8.93 21.66
N SER A 244 16.52 9.78 22.48
CA SER A 244 17.24 10.73 23.37
C SER A 244 18.10 10.01 24.43
N ILE A 245 17.91 8.69 24.58
CA ILE A 245 18.70 7.82 25.46
C ILE A 245 19.71 7.09 24.57
N PRO A 246 21.01 7.30 24.73
CA PRO A 246 22.01 6.56 23.97
C PRO A 246 21.83 5.05 24.27
N ALA A 247 21.53 4.28 23.22
CA ALA A 247 21.63 2.84 23.29
C ALA A 247 23.07 2.47 23.63
N SER A 248 23.30 1.44 24.44
CA SER A 248 24.64 0.93 24.68
C SER A 248 25.29 0.61 23.32
N LEU A 249 26.53 1.01 23.12
CA LEU A 249 27.26 0.89 21.86
C LEU A 249 27.25 -0.55 21.26
N ASP A 250 27.04 -1.55 22.11
CA ASP A 250 26.97 -2.96 21.73
C ASP A 250 25.70 -3.35 20.98
N GLU A 251 24.60 -2.59 21.15
CA GLU A 251 23.33 -2.85 20.42
C GLU A 251 23.32 -2.21 19.03
N ILE A 252 24.13 -1.18 18.81
CA ILE A 252 24.22 -0.45 17.53
C ILE A 252 25.03 -1.23 16.49
N SER A 253 26.07 -1.96 16.91
CA SER A 253 26.95 -2.68 15.99
C SER A 253 26.28 -3.83 15.25
N HIS A 254 25.33 -4.52 15.88
CA HIS A 254 24.62 -5.65 15.25
C HIS A 254 23.55 -5.24 14.24
N GLU A 255 23.08 -3.99 14.24
CA GLU A 255 22.07 -3.52 13.28
C GLU A 255 22.68 -2.97 11.98
N VAL A 256 23.92 -2.49 12.03
CA VAL A 256 24.61 -1.93 10.85
C VAL A 256 25.12 -3.05 9.93
N GLU A 257 25.50 -4.21 10.46
CA GLU A 257 25.99 -5.35 9.69
C GLU A 257 24.90 -6.05 8.84
N THR A 258 23.62 -5.87 9.18
CA THR A 258 22.50 -6.49 8.44
C THR A 258 21.95 -5.63 7.30
N LEU A 259 22.52 -4.43 7.08
CA LEU A 259 22.03 -3.47 6.06
C LEU A 259 23.07 -3.16 4.95
N ASN A 260 24.24 -3.81 4.97
CA ASN A 260 25.25 -3.68 3.91
C ASN A 260 25.21 -4.94 3.01
#